data_4b83b0680b6f85a354af684dd45f5f63
#
_entry.id   4b83b0680b6f85a354af684dd45f5f63
#
_cell.length_a   1.000
_cell.length_b   1.000
_cell.length_c   1.000
_cell.angle_alpha   90.00
_cell.angle_beta   90.00
_cell.angle_gamma   90.00
#
_symmetry.space_group_name_H-M   'P 1'
#
loop_
_entity.id
_entity.type
_entity.pdbx_description
1 polymer ?
#
loop_
_entity_poly.entity_id
_entity_poly.type
_entity_poly.pdbx_seq_one_letter_code
_entity_poly.pdbx_strand_id
1 'polypeptide(L)'
;MKIKTSKQFKKGIDEAFETMKTRDEAKACYDFARDEYNAAEEELCQFAAANPDVFEGTDGTSGWGQTDTVEYTMSSGSTVERADGGKLTDAAFLKSLPKKYVRARLELNKAKLKADGVEGEALARLGLVRVETYSMKLRGKAA
;
A
#
# COMPACT_ATOMS: atom_id res chain seq x y z
N MET A 1 36.06 12.62 6.97
CA MET A 1 37.45 12.91 6.55
C MET A 1 37.43 13.97 5.44
N LYS A 2 38.18 15.04 5.60
CA LYS A 2 38.26 16.05 4.53
C LYS A 2 39.26 15.61 3.47
N ILE A 3 38.79 15.52 2.23
CA ILE A 3 39.62 15.21 1.07
C ILE A 3 40.51 16.45 0.75
N LYS A 4 41.83 16.25 0.74
CA LYS A 4 42.78 17.34 0.49
C LYS A 4 43.66 17.12 -0.75
N THR A 5 43.70 15.90 -1.28
CA THR A 5 44.56 15.58 -2.43
C THR A 5 43.79 14.75 -3.47
N SER A 6 44.25 14.81 -4.73
CA SER A 6 43.67 14.02 -5.83
C SER A 6 43.72 12.51 -5.54
N LYS A 7 44.75 12.04 -4.85
CA LYS A 7 44.88 10.64 -4.47
C LYS A 7 43.81 10.22 -3.47
N GLN A 8 43.55 11.06 -2.48
CA GLN A 8 42.49 10.83 -1.50
C GLN A 8 41.11 10.87 -2.16
N PHE A 9 40.89 11.77 -3.10
CA PHE A 9 39.67 11.86 -3.86
C PHE A 9 39.39 10.55 -4.64
N LYS A 10 40.37 10.10 -5.41
CA LYS A 10 40.24 8.85 -6.19
C LYS A 10 39.97 7.64 -5.29
N LYS A 11 40.69 7.52 -4.19
CA LYS A 11 40.43 6.48 -3.19
C LYS A 11 39.01 6.57 -2.63
N GLY A 12 38.55 7.77 -2.31
CA GLY A 12 37.19 8.02 -1.84
C GLY A 12 36.11 7.63 -2.86
N ILE A 13 36.34 7.85 -4.15
CA ILE A 13 35.46 7.41 -5.23
C ILE A 13 35.35 5.90 -5.28
N ASP A 14 36.48 5.18 -5.19
CA ASP A 14 36.49 3.73 -5.21
C ASP A 14 35.74 3.14 -3.98
N GLU A 15 35.99 3.69 -2.80
CA GLU A 15 35.30 3.28 -1.57
C GLU A 15 33.77 3.56 -1.63
N ALA A 16 33.39 4.72 -2.14
CA ALA A 16 31.98 5.08 -2.31
C ALA A 16 31.26 4.16 -3.30
N PHE A 17 31.94 3.77 -4.37
CA PHE A 17 31.40 2.83 -5.35
C PHE A 17 31.15 1.43 -4.76
N GLU A 18 32.08 0.91 -3.96
CA GLU A 18 31.89 -0.36 -3.26
C GLU A 18 30.72 -0.29 -2.25
N THR A 19 30.61 0.81 -1.51
CA THR A 19 29.48 1.03 -0.60
C THR A 19 28.14 1.09 -1.36
N MET A 20 28.13 1.74 -2.52
CA MET A 20 26.95 1.82 -3.39
C MET A 20 26.50 0.42 -3.87
N LYS A 21 27.44 -0.44 -4.29
CA LYS A 21 27.12 -1.81 -4.69
C LYS A 21 26.49 -2.61 -3.55
N THR A 22 27.07 -2.53 -2.36
CA THR A 22 26.54 -3.19 -1.15
C THR A 22 25.11 -2.72 -0.84
N ARG A 23 24.85 -1.41 -0.93
CA ARG A 23 23.52 -0.84 -0.76
C ARG A 23 22.53 -1.38 -1.78
N ASP A 24 22.92 -1.44 -3.03
CA ASP A 24 22.04 -1.87 -4.12
C ASP A 24 21.71 -3.37 -4.00
N GLU A 25 22.66 -4.19 -3.58
CA GLU A 25 22.45 -5.61 -3.27
C GLU A 25 21.48 -5.78 -2.09
N ALA A 26 21.66 -5.03 -1.01
CA ALA A 26 20.77 -5.06 0.15
C ALA A 26 19.34 -4.62 -0.22
N LYS A 27 19.21 -3.61 -1.06
CA LYS A 27 17.92 -3.15 -1.57
C LYS A 27 17.22 -4.23 -2.42
N ALA A 28 17.95 -4.90 -3.31
CA ALA A 28 17.41 -5.98 -4.12
C ALA A 28 16.89 -7.14 -3.26
N CYS A 29 17.63 -7.53 -2.22
CA CYS A 29 17.18 -8.54 -1.25
C CYS A 29 15.94 -8.10 -0.48
N TYR A 30 15.89 -6.84 -0.05
CA TYR A 30 14.73 -6.28 0.64
C TYR A 30 13.49 -6.26 -0.27
N ASP A 31 13.63 -5.81 -1.51
CA ASP A 31 12.54 -5.76 -2.47
C ASP A 31 11.98 -7.14 -2.77
N PHE A 32 12.84 -8.14 -2.92
CA PHE A 32 12.45 -9.53 -3.10
C PHE A 32 11.64 -10.07 -1.90
N ALA A 33 12.14 -9.88 -0.69
CA ALA A 33 11.47 -10.31 0.53
C ALA A 33 10.13 -9.60 0.73
N ARG A 34 10.07 -8.30 0.42
CA ARG A 34 8.82 -7.53 0.44
C ARG A 34 7.80 -8.08 -0.54
N ASP A 35 8.21 -8.37 -1.75
CA ASP A 35 7.31 -8.87 -2.80
C ASP A 35 6.78 -10.27 -2.45
N GLU A 36 7.61 -11.15 -1.88
CA GLU A 36 7.17 -12.44 -1.37
C GLU A 36 6.16 -12.30 -0.23
N TYR A 37 6.43 -11.39 0.72
CA TYR A 37 5.50 -11.14 1.82
C TYR A 37 4.16 -10.59 1.33
N ASN A 38 4.19 -9.65 0.39
CA ASN A 38 2.97 -9.06 -0.17
C ASN A 38 2.13 -10.11 -0.91
N ALA A 39 2.76 -11.00 -1.66
CA ALA A 39 2.06 -12.10 -2.33
C ALA A 39 1.42 -13.07 -1.33
N ALA A 40 2.13 -13.42 -0.26
CA ALA A 40 1.60 -14.27 0.80
C ALA A 40 0.46 -13.59 1.56
N GLU A 41 0.59 -12.30 1.87
CA GLU A 41 -0.45 -11.52 2.52
C GLU A 41 -1.72 -11.47 1.67
N GLU A 42 -1.60 -11.22 0.37
CA GLU A 42 -2.74 -11.20 -0.55
C GLU A 42 -3.49 -12.54 -0.55
N GLU A 43 -2.77 -13.64 -0.68
CA GLU A 43 -3.35 -14.99 -0.68
C GLU A 43 -4.05 -15.31 0.65
N LEU A 44 -3.41 -14.99 1.78
CA LEU A 44 -3.99 -15.19 3.11
C LEU A 44 -5.26 -14.34 3.31
N CYS A 45 -5.23 -13.09 2.90
CA CYS A 45 -6.39 -12.20 3.00
C CYS A 45 -7.55 -12.65 2.12
N GLN A 46 -7.29 -13.09 0.91
CA GLN A 46 -8.31 -13.62 0.01
C GLN A 46 -8.97 -14.87 0.59
N PHE A 47 -8.18 -15.79 1.13
CA PHE A 47 -8.72 -16.99 1.79
C PHE A 47 -9.56 -16.63 3.01
N ALA A 48 -9.05 -15.77 3.89
CA ALA A 48 -9.75 -15.37 5.10
C ALA A 48 -11.05 -14.62 4.82
N ALA A 49 -11.07 -13.77 3.79
CA ALA A 49 -12.29 -13.09 3.36
C ALA A 49 -13.37 -14.07 2.86
N ALA A 50 -12.97 -15.14 2.19
CA ALA A 50 -13.87 -16.18 1.72
C ALA A 50 -14.25 -17.20 2.82
N ASN A 51 -13.47 -17.31 3.88
CA ASN A 51 -13.63 -18.29 4.97
C ASN A 51 -13.55 -17.60 6.35
N PRO A 52 -14.58 -16.86 6.78
CA PRO A 52 -14.54 -16.12 8.05
C PRO A 52 -14.36 -16.97 9.29
N ASP A 53 -14.54 -18.28 9.19
CA ASP A 53 -14.34 -19.26 10.28
C ASP A 53 -12.86 -19.38 10.72
N VAL A 54 -11.91 -18.84 9.96
CA VAL A 54 -10.52 -18.76 10.40
C VAL A 54 -10.29 -17.76 11.54
N PHE A 55 -11.26 -16.90 11.82
CA PHE A 55 -11.18 -15.92 12.91
C PHE A 55 -11.83 -16.49 14.18
N GLU A 56 -11.17 -16.28 15.30
CA GLU A 56 -11.72 -16.57 16.64
C GLU A 56 -12.72 -15.51 17.07
N GLY A 57 -12.54 -14.27 16.58
CA GLY A 57 -13.44 -13.17 16.84
C GLY A 57 -13.37 -12.11 15.76
N THR A 58 -14.41 -11.30 15.66
CA THR A 58 -14.49 -10.19 14.72
C THR A 58 -15.07 -8.96 15.40
N ASP A 59 -14.64 -7.79 14.95
CA ASP A 59 -15.15 -6.49 15.40
C ASP A 59 -15.20 -5.53 14.20
N GLY A 60 -16.41 -5.27 13.70
CA GLY A 60 -16.59 -4.41 12.52
C GLY A 60 -15.84 -4.92 11.30
N THR A 61 -14.78 -4.20 10.92
CA THR A 61 -13.95 -4.52 9.76
C THR A 61 -12.68 -5.32 10.12
N SER A 62 -12.53 -5.71 11.38
CA SER A 62 -11.38 -6.46 11.87
C SER A 62 -11.76 -7.87 12.29
N GLY A 63 -10.89 -8.83 11.99
CA GLY A 63 -10.98 -10.20 12.49
C GLY A 63 -9.64 -10.63 13.05
N TRP A 64 -9.63 -11.46 14.08
CA TRP A 64 -8.41 -11.95 14.73
C TRP A 64 -8.46 -13.45 15.02
N GLY A 65 -7.29 -14.03 15.10
CA GLY A 65 -7.11 -15.42 15.47
C GLY A 65 -5.66 -15.71 15.78
N GLN A 66 -5.32 -16.96 15.96
CA GLN A 66 -3.98 -17.38 16.29
C GLN A 66 -3.66 -18.79 15.80
N THR A 67 -2.39 -19.03 15.56
CA THR A 67 -1.78 -20.34 15.43
C THR A 67 -1.01 -20.66 16.72
N ASP A 68 -0.27 -21.77 16.76
CA ASP A 68 0.56 -22.10 17.91
C ASP A 68 1.66 -21.08 18.19
N THR A 69 2.11 -20.36 17.16
CA THR A 69 3.28 -19.46 17.26
C THR A 69 2.99 -18.02 16.87
N VAL A 70 1.85 -17.72 16.28
CA VAL A 70 1.55 -16.40 15.70
C VAL A 70 0.13 -15.97 16.02
N GLU A 71 -0.03 -14.72 16.42
CA GLU A 71 -1.32 -14.04 16.45
C GLU A 71 -1.50 -13.25 15.15
N TYR A 72 -2.68 -13.31 14.56
CA TYR A 72 -2.98 -12.57 13.34
C TYR A 72 -4.23 -11.72 13.47
N THR A 73 -4.20 -10.57 12.82
CA THR A 73 -5.34 -9.65 12.71
C THR A 73 -5.46 -9.23 11.25
N MET A 74 -6.65 -9.37 10.69
CA MET A 74 -6.96 -8.86 9.36
C MET A 74 -7.88 -7.65 9.48
N SER A 75 -7.56 -6.59 8.76
CA SER A 75 -8.42 -5.40 8.62
C SER A 75 -8.87 -5.28 7.18
N SER A 76 -10.13 -4.92 6.99
CA SER A 76 -10.69 -4.63 5.67
C SER A 76 -11.08 -3.16 5.56
N GLY A 77 -11.00 -2.62 4.37
CA GLY A 77 -11.37 -1.26 4.06
C GLY A 77 -11.73 -1.14 2.58
N SER A 78 -11.95 0.07 2.14
CA SER A 78 -12.20 0.33 0.73
C SER A 78 -11.55 1.65 0.30
N THR A 79 -11.17 1.72 -0.95
CA THR A 79 -10.66 2.94 -1.56
C THR A 79 -11.34 3.16 -2.91
N VAL A 80 -11.18 4.35 -3.45
CA VAL A 80 -11.73 4.72 -4.76
C VAL A 80 -10.60 4.81 -5.77
N GLU A 81 -10.80 4.16 -6.91
CA GLU A 81 -9.87 4.16 -8.03
C GLU A 81 -10.62 4.53 -9.32
N ARG A 82 -9.88 4.84 -10.37
CA ARG A 82 -10.48 5.02 -11.69
C ARG A 82 -10.93 3.67 -12.26
N ALA A 83 -12.13 3.66 -12.81
CA ALA A 83 -12.69 2.46 -13.42
C ALA A 83 -11.89 1.94 -14.62
N ASP A 84 -11.15 2.82 -15.32
CA ASP A 84 -10.32 2.48 -16.48
C ASP A 84 -8.89 2.03 -16.12
N GLY A 85 -8.57 1.96 -14.84
CA GLY A 85 -7.22 1.61 -14.36
C GLY A 85 -6.19 2.73 -14.46
N GLY A 86 -6.59 3.93 -14.88
CA GLY A 86 -5.71 5.10 -14.98
C GLY A 86 -5.39 5.70 -13.61
N LYS A 87 -4.50 6.69 -13.60
CA LYS A 87 -4.09 7.39 -12.38
C LYS A 87 -5.12 8.42 -11.93
N LEU A 88 -5.43 8.45 -10.63
CA LEU A 88 -6.28 9.49 -10.03
C LEU A 88 -5.65 10.88 -10.08
N THR A 89 -4.35 10.97 -10.27
CA THR A 89 -3.60 12.24 -10.35
C THR A 89 -3.61 12.85 -11.74
N ASP A 90 -4.20 12.20 -12.74
CA ASP A 90 -4.30 12.73 -14.10
C ASP A 90 -5.13 14.01 -14.10
N ALA A 91 -4.51 15.12 -14.52
CA ALA A 91 -5.13 16.44 -14.52
C ALA A 91 -6.36 16.52 -15.44
N ALA A 92 -6.33 15.88 -16.60
CA ALA A 92 -7.46 15.86 -17.53
C ALA A 92 -8.67 15.14 -16.92
N PHE A 93 -8.42 14.00 -16.27
CA PHE A 93 -9.47 13.26 -15.56
C PHE A 93 -10.06 14.09 -14.41
N LEU A 94 -9.21 14.68 -13.57
CA LEU A 94 -9.66 15.48 -12.43
C LEU A 94 -10.48 16.71 -12.89
N LYS A 95 -10.12 17.34 -13.99
CA LYS A 95 -10.88 18.46 -14.57
C LYS A 95 -12.25 18.03 -15.10
N SER A 96 -12.43 16.76 -15.45
CA SER A 96 -13.72 16.23 -15.90
C SER A 96 -14.71 15.98 -14.77
N LEU A 97 -14.24 15.94 -13.53
CA LEU A 97 -15.06 15.70 -12.33
C LEU A 97 -15.76 16.98 -11.86
N PRO A 98 -16.88 16.85 -11.14
CA PRO A 98 -17.49 17.99 -10.42
C PRO A 98 -16.48 18.64 -9.49
N LYS A 99 -16.43 19.98 -9.50
CA LYS A 99 -15.45 20.75 -8.71
C LYS A 99 -15.50 20.44 -7.22
N LYS A 100 -16.66 20.09 -6.68
CA LYS A 100 -16.83 19.72 -5.27
C LYS A 100 -16.05 18.49 -4.83
N TYR A 101 -15.66 17.61 -5.77
CA TYR A 101 -14.89 16.40 -5.50
C TYR A 101 -13.39 16.55 -5.80
N VAL A 102 -12.97 17.73 -6.20
CA VAL A 102 -11.57 18.03 -6.53
C VAL A 102 -11.08 19.15 -5.60
N ARG A 103 -9.98 18.88 -4.92
CA ARG A 103 -9.34 19.88 -4.04
C ARG A 103 -8.63 20.94 -4.86
N ALA A 104 -8.35 22.10 -4.26
CA ALA A 104 -7.64 23.20 -4.89
C ALA A 104 -6.28 22.80 -5.49
N ARG A 105 -5.64 21.78 -4.91
CA ARG A 105 -4.38 21.20 -5.42
C ARG A 105 -4.56 20.21 -6.58
N LEU A 106 -5.74 20.14 -7.15
CA LEU A 106 -6.11 19.17 -8.18
C LEU A 106 -5.96 17.72 -7.68
N GLU A 107 -6.58 17.42 -6.57
CA GLU A 107 -6.66 16.09 -5.95
C GLU A 107 -8.12 15.68 -5.77
N LEU A 108 -8.40 14.38 -5.88
CA LEU A 108 -9.72 13.85 -5.58
C LEU A 108 -10.03 14.02 -4.08
N ASN A 109 -11.17 14.60 -3.76
CA ASN A 109 -11.66 14.71 -2.38
C ASN A 109 -12.49 13.49 -1.99
N LYS A 110 -11.81 12.44 -1.55
CA LYS A 110 -12.45 11.17 -1.14
C LYS A 110 -13.39 11.34 0.05
N ALA A 111 -13.05 12.24 0.98
CA ALA A 111 -13.88 12.53 2.14
C ALA A 111 -15.22 13.15 1.73
N LYS A 112 -15.24 14.02 0.74
CA LYS A 112 -16.47 14.64 0.23
C LYS A 112 -17.35 13.63 -0.50
N LEU A 113 -16.76 12.71 -1.27
CA LEU A 113 -17.49 11.60 -1.90
C LEU A 113 -18.21 10.76 -0.84
N LYS A 114 -17.53 10.43 0.24
CA LYS A 114 -18.10 9.66 1.36
C LYS A 114 -19.21 10.44 2.08
N ALA A 115 -18.99 11.73 2.34
CA ALA A 115 -19.96 12.59 3.00
C ALA A 115 -21.25 12.75 2.20
N ASP A 116 -21.16 12.81 0.88
CA ASP A 116 -22.31 12.92 -0.03
C ASP A 116 -22.97 11.56 -0.32
N GLY A 117 -22.47 10.46 0.23
CA GLY A 117 -23.00 9.11 -0.01
C GLY A 117 -22.88 8.65 -1.46
N VAL A 118 -21.83 9.08 -2.16
CA VAL A 118 -21.59 8.71 -3.57
C VAL A 118 -21.08 7.29 -3.65
N GLU A 119 -21.91 6.36 -4.08
CA GLU A 119 -21.62 4.93 -4.18
C GLU A 119 -22.22 4.31 -5.45
N GLY A 120 -21.74 3.12 -5.82
CA GLY A 120 -22.31 2.32 -6.92
C GLY A 120 -22.36 3.07 -8.25
N GLU A 121 -23.55 3.22 -8.79
CA GLU A 121 -23.77 3.90 -10.09
C GLU A 121 -23.35 5.36 -10.09
N ALA A 122 -23.49 6.05 -8.96
CA ALA A 122 -23.06 7.45 -8.85
C ALA A 122 -21.53 7.57 -8.98
N LEU A 123 -20.77 6.64 -8.39
CA LEU A 123 -19.32 6.55 -8.62
C LEU A 123 -18.99 6.19 -10.06
N ALA A 124 -19.70 5.22 -10.63
CA ALA A 124 -19.47 4.79 -12.01
C ALA A 124 -19.68 5.94 -13.03
N ARG A 125 -20.65 6.80 -12.80
CA ARG A 125 -20.90 8.00 -13.63
C ARG A 125 -19.74 9.00 -13.60
N LEU A 126 -18.96 8.99 -12.51
CA LEU A 126 -17.76 9.81 -12.37
C LEU A 126 -16.49 9.13 -12.91
N GLY A 127 -16.60 7.91 -13.43
CA GLY A 127 -15.47 7.12 -13.89
C GLY A 127 -14.65 6.53 -12.72
N LEU A 128 -15.28 6.35 -11.57
CA LEU A 128 -14.67 5.84 -10.35
C LEU A 128 -15.27 4.50 -9.96
N VAL A 129 -14.50 3.72 -9.23
CA VAL A 129 -14.92 2.45 -8.66
C VAL A 129 -14.40 2.33 -7.23
N ARG A 130 -15.18 1.72 -6.36
CA ARG A 130 -14.75 1.39 -5.00
C ARG A 130 -14.11 0.02 -4.99
N VAL A 131 -12.90 -0.04 -4.47
CA VAL A 131 -12.11 -1.28 -4.36
C VAL A 131 -11.97 -1.63 -2.89
N GLU A 132 -12.26 -2.87 -2.53
CA GLU A 132 -12.02 -3.38 -1.19
C GLU A 132 -10.52 -3.63 -1.01
N THR A 133 -10.02 -3.24 0.15
CA THR A 133 -8.62 -3.42 0.53
C THR A 133 -8.54 -4.25 1.81
N TYR A 134 -7.54 -5.12 1.87
CA TYR A 134 -7.29 -5.95 3.04
C TYR A 134 -5.83 -5.78 3.47
N SER A 135 -5.62 -5.83 4.77
CA SER A 135 -4.28 -5.90 5.34
C SER A 135 -4.25 -6.90 6.47
N MET A 136 -3.11 -7.54 6.67
CA MET A 136 -2.91 -8.52 7.73
C MET A 136 -1.67 -8.15 8.54
N LYS A 137 -1.83 -8.15 9.86
CA LYS A 137 -0.73 -8.00 10.81
C LYS A 137 -0.46 -9.35 11.46
N LEU A 138 0.80 -9.72 11.47
CA LEU A 138 1.30 -10.93 12.10
C LEU A 138 2.18 -10.55 13.28
N ARG A 139 1.93 -11.18 14.42
CA ARG A 139 2.72 -10.98 15.63
C ARG A 139 3.12 -12.34 16.20
N GLY A 140 4.43 -12.52 16.40
CA GLY A 140 4.93 -13.71 17.08
C GLY A 140 4.45 -13.76 18.54
N LYS A 141 4.04 -14.93 19.02
CA LYS A 141 3.71 -15.14 20.41
C LYS A 141 4.99 -15.12 21.25
N ALA A 142 4.93 -14.51 22.41
CA ALA A 142 5.98 -14.61 23.38
C ALA A 142 6.19 -16.07 23.81
N ALA A 143 7.43 -16.48 23.85
CA ALA A 143 7.80 -17.83 24.27
C ALA A 143 7.45 -18.06 25.75
#